data_0e35ccc694ae905d17f2018c9ffad0c1
#
_entry.id   0e35ccc694ae905d17f2018c9ffad0c1
#
_cell.length_a   1.000
_cell.length_b   1.000
_cell.length_c   1.000
_cell.angle_alpha   90.00
_cell.angle_beta   90.00
_cell.angle_gamma   90.00
#
_symmetry.space_group_name_H-M   'P 1'
#
loop_
_entity.id
_entity.type
_entity.pdbx_description
1 polymer ?
#
loop_
_entity_poly.entity_id
_entity_poly.type
_entity_poly.pdbx_seq_one_letter_code
_entity_poly.pdbx_strand_id
1 'polypeptide(L)'
;MILITGGRAQGKRAFWEKNIASGEGEPSEISGLWIRGGQTSFDECLDSPYVCEFHLFIRRLLLGEPSLNAPDWVYGTMEKRNGCRLPDREALTERLFKACPGRVLVTDEIGLGIVPLDPFEREYREETGRICCLLAARSEQVWRVPC
;
A
#
# COMPACT_ATOMS: atom_id res chain seq x y z
N MET A 1 0.98 11.57 6.72
CA MET A 1 1.38 10.44 5.85
C MET A 1 2.07 10.96 4.60
N ILE A 2 3.11 10.25 4.15
CA ILE A 2 3.78 10.49 2.87
C ILE A 2 3.52 9.27 1.97
N LEU A 3 2.96 9.49 0.79
CA LEU A 3 2.73 8.44 -0.21
C LEU A 3 3.76 8.56 -1.34
N ILE A 4 4.45 7.46 -1.64
CA ILE A 4 5.43 7.39 -2.74
C ILE A 4 5.00 6.33 -3.73
N THR A 5 4.80 6.73 -4.98
CA THR A 5 4.36 5.87 -6.06
C THR A 5 5.32 5.92 -7.25
N GLY A 6 5.19 5.00 -8.17
CA GLY A 6 6.02 4.89 -9.37
C GLY A 6 6.09 3.46 -9.86
N GLY A 7 6.76 3.22 -10.98
CA GLY A 7 6.87 1.89 -11.57
C GLY A 7 7.68 0.91 -10.72
N ARG A 8 7.60 -0.36 -11.11
CA ARG A 8 8.32 -1.45 -10.42
C ARG A 8 9.83 -1.21 -10.49
N ALA A 9 10.53 -1.50 -9.39
CA ALA A 9 11.99 -1.43 -9.27
C ALA A 9 12.61 -0.03 -9.53
N GLN A 10 11.86 1.07 -9.42
CA GLN A 10 12.34 2.44 -9.66
C GLN A 10 13.01 3.09 -8.45
N GLY A 11 13.48 2.33 -7.48
CA GLY A 11 14.23 2.88 -6.35
C GLY A 11 13.46 3.81 -5.41
N LYS A 12 12.12 3.71 -5.36
CA LYS A 12 11.26 4.59 -4.56
C LYS A 12 11.66 4.71 -3.09
N ARG A 13 12.03 3.58 -2.46
CA ARG A 13 12.50 3.57 -1.07
C ARG A 13 13.82 4.32 -0.93
N ALA A 14 14.79 4.03 -1.78
CA ALA A 14 16.07 4.72 -1.78
C ALA A 14 15.93 6.23 -2.10
N PHE A 15 14.97 6.59 -2.95
CA PHE A 15 14.64 7.99 -3.22
C PHE A 15 14.20 8.71 -1.94
N TRP A 16 13.30 8.10 -1.17
CA TRP A 16 12.83 8.68 0.09
C TRP A 16 13.97 8.80 1.10
N GLU A 17 14.72 7.73 1.34
CA GLU A 17 15.84 7.68 2.27
C GLU A 17 16.88 8.76 1.98
N LYS A 18 17.15 9.01 0.69
CA LYS A 18 18.18 9.95 0.27
C LYS A 18 17.72 11.42 0.21
N ASN A 19 16.46 11.66 -0.18
CA ASN A 19 16.02 13.01 -0.55
C ASN A 19 15.00 13.61 0.43
N ILE A 20 14.27 12.82 1.18
CA ILE A 20 13.18 13.29 2.02
C ILE A 20 13.48 13.08 3.50
N ALA A 21 14.07 11.95 3.86
CA ALA A 21 14.40 11.61 5.25
C ALA A 21 15.57 12.41 5.84
N SER A 22 16.14 13.35 5.08
CA SER A 22 17.27 14.18 5.52
C SER A 22 16.89 15.03 6.73
N GLY A 23 17.00 14.48 7.92
CA GLY A 23 16.65 15.12 9.21
C GLY A 23 15.99 14.19 10.22
N GLU A 24 15.62 12.99 9.84
CA GLU A 24 14.92 12.02 10.73
C GLU A 24 15.83 10.90 11.29
N GLY A 25 17.14 10.95 11.03
CA GLY A 25 18.12 9.95 11.46
C GLY A 25 19.08 9.52 10.35
N GLU A 26 20.03 8.66 10.70
CA GLU A 26 20.94 8.09 9.70
C GLU A 26 20.16 7.16 8.76
N PRO A 27 20.37 7.24 7.43
CA PRO A 27 19.68 6.38 6.44
C PRO A 27 19.82 4.88 6.72
N SER A 28 20.90 4.47 7.37
CA SER A 28 21.15 3.09 7.77
C SER A 28 20.21 2.58 8.86
N GLU A 29 19.81 3.44 9.78
CA GLU A 29 18.88 3.10 10.87
C GLU A 29 17.46 2.90 10.35
N ILE A 30 17.04 3.75 9.41
CA ILE A 30 15.70 3.70 8.81
C ILE A 30 15.57 2.51 7.85
N SER A 31 16.65 2.13 7.16
CA SER A 31 16.63 1.03 6.19
C SER A 31 16.17 -0.31 6.78
N GLY A 32 16.42 -0.56 8.08
CA GLY A 32 15.97 -1.75 8.81
C GLY A 32 14.52 -1.74 9.26
N LEU A 33 13.85 -0.58 9.22
CA LEU A 33 12.48 -0.41 9.73
C LEU A 33 11.38 -0.69 8.71
N TRP A 34 11.73 -0.87 7.44
CA TRP A 34 10.76 -1.12 6.38
C TRP A 34 10.15 -2.50 6.47
N ILE A 35 8.85 -2.56 6.56
CA ILE A 35 8.11 -3.81 6.35
C ILE A 35 7.61 -3.93 4.90
N ARG A 36 7.44 -5.16 4.45
CA ARG A 36 7.00 -5.45 3.08
C ARG A 36 5.55 -5.93 3.08
N GLY A 37 4.69 -5.23 2.36
CA GLY A 37 3.27 -5.58 2.24
C GLY A 37 3.01 -6.99 1.72
N GLY A 38 3.94 -7.56 0.95
CA GLY A 38 3.88 -8.95 0.48
C GLY A 38 4.12 -10.01 1.55
N GLN A 39 4.59 -9.66 2.74
CA GLN A 39 5.03 -10.62 3.76
C GLN A 39 4.46 -10.36 5.17
N THR A 40 4.05 -9.11 5.44
CA THR A 40 3.56 -8.68 6.75
C THR A 40 2.17 -9.20 7.08
N SER A 41 1.80 -9.23 8.36
CA SER A 41 0.42 -9.39 8.81
C SER A 41 -0.38 -8.09 8.64
N PHE A 42 -1.69 -8.17 8.83
CA PHE A 42 -2.57 -7.00 8.73
C PHE A 42 -2.23 -5.94 9.77
N ASP A 43 -2.12 -6.34 11.03
CA ASP A 43 -1.84 -5.41 12.14
C ASP A 43 -0.44 -4.80 12.02
N GLU A 44 0.58 -5.58 11.67
CA GLU A 44 1.92 -5.05 11.43
C GLU A 44 1.92 -3.99 10.32
N CYS A 45 1.17 -4.22 9.24
CA CYS A 45 1.04 -3.23 8.17
C CYS A 45 0.39 -1.93 8.68
N LEU A 46 -0.62 -2.04 9.56
CA LEU A 46 -1.29 -0.87 10.11
C LEU A 46 -0.44 -0.10 11.12
N ASP A 47 0.38 -0.77 11.90
CA ASP A 47 1.13 -0.15 12.99
C ASP A 47 2.53 0.34 12.58
N SER A 48 3.03 -0.11 11.42
CA SER A 48 4.38 0.26 10.97
C SER A 48 4.46 1.67 10.37
N PRO A 49 5.48 2.44 10.74
CA PRO A 49 5.72 3.76 10.17
C PRO A 49 6.27 3.72 8.73
N TYR A 50 6.90 2.61 8.33
CA TYR A 50 7.52 2.47 7.01
C TYR A 50 7.04 1.20 6.33
N VAL A 51 6.22 1.35 5.29
CA VAL A 51 5.64 0.23 4.53
C VAL A 51 6.04 0.33 3.07
N CYS A 52 6.66 -0.71 2.54
CA CYS A 52 6.92 -0.83 1.10
C CYS A 52 6.11 -1.97 0.47
N GLU A 53 6.02 -1.96 -0.85
CA GLU A 53 5.23 -2.95 -1.59
C GLU A 53 3.74 -3.00 -1.14
N PHE A 54 3.15 -1.86 -0.84
CA PHE A 54 1.79 -1.79 -0.34
C PHE A 54 0.77 -2.38 -1.32
N HIS A 55 1.01 -2.30 -2.64
CA HIS A 55 0.19 -2.97 -3.64
C HIS A 55 0.08 -4.48 -3.40
N LEU A 56 1.15 -5.15 -2.90
CA LEU A 56 1.10 -6.57 -2.57
C LEU A 56 0.28 -6.85 -1.32
N PHE A 57 0.26 -5.95 -0.34
CA PHE A 57 -0.67 -6.04 0.80
C PHE A 57 -2.13 -6.03 0.32
N ILE A 58 -2.48 -5.10 -0.60
CA ILE A 58 -3.82 -5.04 -1.21
C ILE A 58 -4.12 -6.34 -1.96
N ARG A 59 -3.16 -6.88 -2.72
CA ARG A 59 -3.34 -8.15 -3.44
C ARG A 59 -3.71 -9.29 -2.51
N ARG A 60 -2.99 -9.45 -1.40
CA ARG A 60 -3.23 -10.48 -0.38
C ARG A 60 -4.59 -10.29 0.29
N LEU A 61 -4.98 -9.04 0.52
CA LEU A 61 -6.29 -8.69 1.07
C LEU A 61 -7.41 -9.15 0.13
N LEU A 62 -7.31 -8.86 -1.17
CA LEU A 62 -8.30 -9.28 -2.18
C LEU A 62 -8.39 -10.79 -2.32
N LEU A 63 -7.28 -11.51 -2.19
CA LEU A 63 -7.26 -12.98 -2.17
C LEU A 63 -7.88 -13.58 -0.90
N GLY A 64 -8.05 -12.78 0.15
CA GLY A 64 -8.43 -13.28 1.47
C GLY A 64 -7.37 -14.22 2.04
N GLU A 65 -6.10 -13.90 1.84
CA GLU A 65 -4.97 -14.75 2.24
C GLU A 65 -4.94 -14.96 3.76
N PRO A 66 -5.02 -16.21 4.26
CA PRO A 66 -5.09 -16.48 5.69
C PRO A 66 -3.90 -15.94 6.50
N SER A 67 -2.71 -15.98 5.92
CA SER A 67 -1.48 -15.48 6.57
C SER A 67 -1.49 -13.97 6.81
N LEU A 68 -2.33 -13.22 6.11
CA LEU A 68 -2.53 -11.79 6.36
C LEU A 68 -3.26 -11.54 7.68
N ASN A 69 -4.09 -12.47 8.12
CA ASN A 69 -4.91 -12.34 9.33
C ASN A 69 -5.79 -11.07 9.34
N ALA A 70 -6.38 -10.76 8.19
CA ALA A 70 -7.22 -9.57 8.04
C ALA A 70 -8.55 -9.74 8.79
N PRO A 71 -8.95 -8.79 9.65
CA PRO A 71 -10.21 -8.85 10.37
C PRO A 71 -11.41 -8.61 9.44
N ASP A 72 -12.58 -9.14 9.80
CA ASP A 72 -13.78 -9.06 8.97
C ASP A 72 -14.25 -7.63 8.69
N TRP A 73 -14.03 -6.68 9.60
CA TRP A 73 -14.44 -5.29 9.40
C TRP A 73 -13.79 -4.61 8.20
N VAL A 74 -12.62 -5.09 7.76
CA VAL A 74 -11.92 -4.52 6.60
C VAL A 74 -12.65 -4.82 5.29
N TYR A 75 -13.48 -5.85 5.28
CA TYR A 75 -14.31 -6.21 4.14
C TYR A 75 -15.71 -5.62 4.35
N GLY A 76 -16.13 -4.73 3.48
CA GLY A 76 -17.43 -4.10 3.55
C GLY A 76 -18.59 -5.11 3.45
N THR A 77 -19.37 -5.05 2.38
CA THR A 77 -20.34 -6.10 2.08
C THR A 77 -19.61 -7.39 1.69
N MET A 78 -20.12 -8.55 2.11
CA MET A 78 -19.56 -9.87 1.81
C MET A 78 -19.60 -10.24 0.31
N GLU A 79 -19.77 -9.26 -0.56
CA GLU A 79 -19.80 -9.46 -2.00
C GLU A 79 -18.42 -9.82 -2.54
N LYS A 80 -18.37 -10.94 -3.23
CA LYS A 80 -17.20 -11.33 -4.00
C LYS A 80 -17.38 -10.86 -5.43
N ARG A 81 -16.41 -10.15 -5.97
CA ARG A 81 -16.35 -9.74 -7.37
C ARG A 81 -15.11 -10.35 -8.02
N ASN A 82 -15.29 -11.06 -9.11
CA ASN A 82 -14.19 -11.74 -9.82
C ASN A 82 -13.30 -12.63 -8.92
N GLY A 83 -13.92 -13.29 -7.92
CA GLY A 83 -13.19 -14.10 -6.95
C GLY A 83 -12.51 -13.33 -5.81
N CYS A 84 -12.57 -11.99 -5.83
CA CYS A 84 -11.97 -11.13 -4.82
C CYS A 84 -12.91 -10.86 -3.65
N ARG A 85 -12.35 -10.76 -2.46
CA ARG A 85 -13.01 -10.10 -1.31
C ARG A 85 -12.67 -8.61 -1.38
N LEU A 86 -13.69 -7.78 -1.60
CA LEU A 86 -13.47 -6.34 -1.72
C LEU A 86 -13.36 -5.68 -0.34
N PRO A 87 -12.32 -4.86 -0.09
CA PRO A 87 -12.21 -4.11 1.14
C PRO A 87 -13.18 -2.93 1.18
N ASP A 88 -13.60 -2.56 2.38
CA ASP A 88 -14.14 -1.23 2.63
C ASP A 88 -12.97 -0.23 2.55
N ARG A 89 -12.87 0.46 1.43
CA ARG A 89 -11.74 1.33 1.10
C ARG A 89 -11.63 2.51 2.06
N GLU A 90 -12.77 3.09 2.43
CA GLU A 90 -12.85 4.21 3.35
C GLU A 90 -12.43 3.80 4.74
N ALA A 91 -12.98 2.70 5.27
CA ALA A 91 -12.62 2.18 6.58
C ALA A 91 -11.14 1.78 6.66
N LEU A 92 -10.62 1.10 5.62
CA LEU A 92 -9.19 0.74 5.54
C LEU A 92 -8.31 2.00 5.52
N THR A 93 -8.63 2.96 4.66
CA THR A 93 -7.88 4.21 4.53
C THR A 93 -7.88 4.99 5.84
N GLU A 94 -9.05 5.15 6.46
CA GLU A 94 -9.16 5.84 7.74
C GLU A 94 -8.33 5.16 8.84
N ARG A 95 -8.37 3.84 8.90
CA ARG A 95 -7.59 3.08 9.89
C ARG A 95 -6.09 3.23 9.66
N LEU A 96 -5.63 3.23 8.42
CA LEU A 96 -4.23 3.48 8.07
C LEU A 96 -3.76 4.86 8.56
N PHE A 97 -4.57 5.90 8.41
CA PHE A 97 -4.22 7.24 8.91
C PHE A 97 -4.25 7.35 10.43
N LYS A 98 -5.21 6.69 11.09
CA LYS A 98 -5.34 6.73 12.56
C LYS A 98 -4.24 5.95 13.26
N ALA A 99 -3.89 4.77 12.75
CA ALA A 99 -2.90 3.90 13.40
C ALA A 99 -1.49 4.50 13.38
N CYS A 100 -1.10 5.12 12.26
CA CYS A 100 0.22 5.73 12.13
C CYS A 100 0.16 6.99 11.25
N PRO A 101 -0.14 8.17 11.81
CA PRO A 101 -0.36 9.41 11.03
C PRO A 101 0.84 9.84 10.19
N GLY A 102 2.04 9.71 10.70
CA GLY A 102 3.29 10.14 10.04
C GLY A 102 3.90 9.11 9.09
N ARG A 103 3.20 7.99 8.79
CA ARG A 103 3.81 6.90 8.00
C ARG A 103 4.27 7.31 6.62
N VAL A 104 5.28 6.59 6.15
CA VAL A 104 5.73 6.58 4.76
C VAL A 104 5.27 5.30 4.09
N LEU A 105 4.51 5.43 3.03
CA LEU A 105 3.93 4.31 2.31
C LEU A 105 4.41 4.31 0.86
N VAL A 106 5.08 3.22 0.47
CA VAL A 106 5.62 3.03 -0.88
C VAL A 106 4.83 1.96 -1.62
N THR A 107 4.38 2.29 -2.82
CA THR A 107 3.59 1.40 -3.67
C THR A 107 4.04 1.46 -5.13
N ASP A 108 3.78 0.38 -5.88
CA ASP A 108 3.96 0.40 -7.32
C ASP A 108 2.69 0.86 -8.02
N GLU A 109 2.84 1.60 -9.12
CA GLU A 109 1.76 1.91 -10.07
C GLU A 109 1.49 0.69 -10.96
N ILE A 110 0.61 -0.19 -10.51
CA ILE A 110 0.29 -1.43 -11.23
C ILE A 110 -0.74 -1.23 -12.35
N GLY A 111 -1.33 -0.05 -12.45
CA GLY A 111 -2.34 0.31 -13.47
C GLY A 111 -1.80 0.61 -14.85
N LEU A 112 -0.48 0.74 -15.02
CA LEU A 112 0.15 1.06 -16.29
C LEU A 112 0.32 -0.18 -17.17
N GLY A 113 0.15 0.00 -18.49
CA GLY A 113 0.34 -1.05 -19.50
C GLY A 113 -0.95 -1.74 -19.96
N ILE A 114 -0.80 -2.89 -20.62
CA ILE A 114 -1.91 -3.63 -21.22
C ILE A 114 -2.90 -4.11 -20.16
N VAL A 115 -4.19 -4.03 -20.48
CA VAL A 115 -5.25 -4.53 -19.59
C VAL A 115 -5.14 -6.05 -19.46
N PRO A 116 -5.05 -6.60 -18.24
CA PRO A 116 -4.95 -8.05 -18.03
C PRO A 116 -6.19 -8.79 -18.54
N LEU A 117 -5.98 -9.97 -19.13
CA LEU A 117 -7.08 -10.87 -19.49
C LEU A 117 -7.72 -11.49 -18.25
N ASP A 118 -6.94 -11.76 -17.22
CA ASP A 118 -7.40 -12.33 -15.96
C ASP A 118 -8.32 -11.36 -15.20
N PRO A 119 -9.55 -11.77 -14.84
CA PRO A 119 -10.49 -10.93 -14.11
C PRO A 119 -9.98 -10.49 -12.74
N PHE A 120 -9.26 -11.36 -12.02
CA PHE A 120 -8.66 -11.01 -10.72
C PHE A 120 -7.62 -9.89 -10.87
N GLU A 121 -6.74 -10.00 -11.86
CA GLU A 121 -5.69 -9.00 -12.08
C GLU A 121 -6.29 -7.62 -12.47
N ARG A 122 -7.43 -7.59 -13.19
CA ARG A 122 -8.16 -6.34 -13.45
C ARG A 122 -8.71 -5.73 -12.17
N GLU A 123 -9.34 -6.56 -11.33
CA GLU A 123 -9.90 -6.11 -10.06
C GLU A 123 -8.80 -5.60 -9.11
N TYR A 124 -7.69 -6.32 -9.04
CA TYR A 124 -6.54 -5.93 -8.24
C TYR A 124 -5.97 -4.56 -8.67
N ARG A 125 -5.84 -4.33 -9.96
CA ARG A 125 -5.40 -3.02 -10.51
C ARG A 125 -6.36 -1.90 -10.13
N GLU A 126 -7.65 -2.15 -10.31
CA GLU A 126 -8.69 -1.17 -10.01
C GLU A 126 -8.76 -0.83 -8.54
N GLU A 127 -8.79 -1.83 -7.66
CA GLU A 127 -8.86 -1.63 -6.22
C GLU A 127 -7.60 -0.95 -5.67
N THR A 128 -6.43 -1.35 -6.12
CA THR A 128 -5.18 -0.68 -5.76
C THR A 128 -5.21 0.80 -6.16
N GLY A 129 -5.64 1.09 -7.38
CA GLY A 129 -5.75 2.48 -7.86
C GLY A 129 -6.72 3.31 -7.02
N ARG A 130 -7.90 2.78 -6.70
CA ARG A 130 -8.91 3.46 -5.89
C ARG A 130 -8.43 3.73 -4.46
N ILE A 131 -7.81 2.74 -3.82
CA ILE A 131 -7.23 2.91 -2.48
C ILE A 131 -6.10 3.95 -2.52
N CYS A 132 -5.20 3.89 -3.51
CA CYS A 132 -4.14 4.87 -3.65
C CYS A 132 -4.66 6.30 -3.89
N CYS A 133 -5.77 6.48 -4.61
CA CYS A 133 -6.42 7.78 -4.77
C CYS A 133 -6.95 8.33 -3.44
N LEU A 134 -7.60 7.50 -2.62
CA LEU A 134 -8.06 7.90 -1.29
C LEU A 134 -6.91 8.27 -0.36
N LEU A 135 -5.83 7.48 -0.40
CA LEU A 135 -4.61 7.77 0.37
C LEU A 135 -3.97 9.08 -0.09
N ALA A 136 -3.81 9.28 -1.40
CA ALA A 136 -3.21 10.48 -1.96
C ALA A 136 -3.99 11.76 -1.59
N ALA A 137 -5.33 11.71 -1.63
CA ALA A 137 -6.19 12.84 -1.31
C ALA A 137 -6.04 13.33 0.15
N ARG A 138 -5.55 12.49 1.06
CA ARG A 138 -5.41 12.79 2.49
C ARG A 138 -3.95 12.86 2.95
N SER A 139 -3.00 12.48 2.09
CA SER A 139 -1.56 12.52 2.41
C SER A 139 -1.03 13.95 2.44
N GLU A 140 -0.12 14.24 3.36
CA GLU A 140 0.58 15.52 3.44
C GLU A 140 1.48 15.75 2.22
N GLN A 141 2.08 14.67 1.72
CA GLN A 141 2.92 14.69 0.54
C GLN A 141 2.66 13.45 -0.32
N VAL A 142 2.66 13.66 -1.62
CA VAL A 142 2.59 12.57 -2.61
C VAL A 142 3.75 12.75 -3.59
N TRP A 143 4.59 11.72 -3.69
CA TRP A 143 5.74 11.71 -4.58
C TRP A 143 5.57 10.63 -5.64
N ARG A 144 5.77 11.03 -6.88
CA ARG A 144 5.87 10.10 -7.99
C ARG A 144 7.31 10.03 -8.46
N VAL A 145 7.90 8.82 -8.37
CA VAL A 145 9.27 8.57 -8.82
C VAL A 145 9.21 7.99 -10.23
N PRO A 146 9.49 8.80 -11.27
CA PRO A 146 9.58 8.30 -12.65
C PRO A 146 10.90 7.56 -12.87
N CYS A 147 10.97 6.77 -13.96
CA CYS A 147 12.23 6.21 -14.46
C CYS A 147 13.10 7.32 -15.04
#